data_34ad9b14ea257fb77cd64c3673a3bb01
#
_entry.id   34ad9b14ea257fb77cd64c3673a3bb01
#
_cell.length_a   1.000
_cell.length_b   1.000
_cell.length_c   1.000
_cell.angle_alpha   90.00
_cell.angle_beta   90.00
_cell.angle_gamma   90.00
#
_symmetry.space_group_name_H-M   'P 1'
#
loop_
_entity.id
_entity.type
_entity.pdbx_description
1 polymer ?
#
loop_
_entity_poly.entity_id
_entity_poly.type
_entity_poly.pdbx_seq_one_letter_code
_entity_poly.pdbx_strand_id
1 'polypeptide(L)'
;PTAYLGGNGEASARGPVEAVITAIRRGTHKIAETGCRAQISSWERISDRVMPGRAKAVGNYNNSRLAGIQAKVDGYDTALLLNRAGKIAEGPSMCFFMVRDGVPVTSSITSDILESITRDTVITLLRDELGLETEEREIDRSELFMAEEAFFCGTGWEVTPVIDIDGAPIGNGEVGPIVKRLQQAYLDIVTGAREDARGWLTEVEI
;
A
#
# COMPACT_ATOMS: atom_id res chain seq x y z
N PRO A 1 -8.93 -14.75 -1.68
CA PRO A 1 -8.79 -15.76 -2.75
C PRO A 1 -7.33 -15.95 -3.15
N THR A 2 -6.95 -17.16 -3.48
CA THR A 2 -5.65 -17.51 -4.03
C THR A 2 -5.85 -18.45 -5.20
N ALA A 3 -5.33 -18.09 -6.38
CA ALA A 3 -5.25 -18.98 -7.52
C ALA A 3 -3.86 -19.65 -7.53
N TYR A 4 -3.80 -20.93 -7.86
CA TYR A 4 -2.57 -21.70 -7.90
C TYR A 4 -2.60 -22.73 -9.03
N LEU A 5 -1.42 -23.20 -9.44
CA LEU A 5 -1.31 -24.29 -10.40
C LEU A 5 -1.47 -25.62 -9.65
N GLY A 6 -2.55 -26.35 -9.99
CA GLY A 6 -2.73 -27.74 -9.61
C GLY A 6 -1.83 -28.65 -10.44
N GLY A 7 -1.76 -29.94 -10.09
CA GLY A 7 -1.01 -30.93 -10.85
C GLY A 7 0.23 -31.44 -10.12
N ASN A 8 1.20 -31.95 -10.86
CA ASN A 8 2.35 -32.70 -10.33
C ASN A 8 3.53 -31.85 -9.81
N GLY A 9 3.39 -30.52 -9.78
CA GLY A 9 4.40 -29.63 -9.21
C GLY A 9 5.61 -29.37 -10.10
N GLU A 10 5.54 -29.66 -11.41
CA GLU A 10 6.61 -29.29 -12.35
C GLU A 10 6.72 -27.77 -12.51
N ALA A 11 7.95 -27.25 -12.53
CA ALA A 11 8.21 -25.81 -12.68
C ALA A 11 7.68 -25.22 -13.99
N SER A 12 7.51 -26.04 -15.03
CA SER A 12 6.97 -25.67 -16.34
C SER A 12 5.46 -25.84 -16.48
N ALA A 13 4.77 -26.28 -15.42
CA ALA A 13 3.33 -26.52 -15.46
C ALA A 13 2.56 -25.22 -15.80
N ARG A 14 1.59 -25.32 -16.70
CA ARG A 14 0.74 -24.22 -17.15
C ARG A 14 -0.72 -24.38 -16.71
N GLY A 15 -1.02 -25.43 -15.99
CA GLY A 15 -2.36 -25.78 -15.51
C GLY A 15 -2.42 -27.22 -14.99
N PRO A 16 -3.57 -27.63 -14.50
CA PRO A 16 -4.79 -26.84 -14.31
C PRO A 16 -4.60 -25.70 -13.30
N VAL A 17 -5.41 -24.64 -13.44
CA VAL A 17 -5.47 -23.55 -12.47
C VAL A 17 -6.64 -23.82 -11.52
N GLU A 18 -6.36 -23.82 -10.25
CA GLU A 18 -7.34 -24.00 -9.18
C GLU A 18 -7.39 -22.75 -8.31
N ALA A 19 -8.45 -22.58 -7.54
CA ALA A 19 -8.60 -21.45 -6.63
C ALA A 19 -9.12 -21.90 -5.27
N VAL A 20 -8.64 -21.22 -4.23
CA VAL A 20 -9.12 -21.36 -2.86
C VAL A 20 -9.49 -19.99 -2.29
N ILE A 21 -10.58 -19.92 -1.56
CA ILE A 21 -10.99 -18.73 -0.81
C ILE A 21 -11.00 -19.09 0.67
N THR A 22 -10.25 -18.34 1.45
CA THR A 22 -10.25 -18.44 2.91
C THR A 22 -10.78 -17.15 3.51
N ALA A 23 -11.65 -17.24 4.50
CA ALA A 23 -12.15 -16.12 5.27
C ALA A 23 -11.52 -16.16 6.68
N ILE A 24 -10.83 -15.08 7.05
CA ILE A 24 -10.20 -14.94 8.36
C ILE A 24 -10.77 -13.69 9.01
N ARG A 25 -11.31 -13.83 10.22
CA ARG A 25 -11.78 -12.67 10.98
C ARG A 25 -10.58 -11.80 11.38
N ARG A 26 -10.63 -10.52 11.03
CA ARG A 26 -9.58 -9.54 11.33
C ARG A 26 -10.23 -8.25 11.82
N GLY A 27 -9.70 -7.70 12.90
CA GLY A 27 -10.06 -6.36 13.36
C GLY A 27 -9.19 -5.28 12.70
N THR A 28 -9.59 -4.03 12.84
CA THR A 28 -8.81 -2.86 12.45
C THR A 28 -7.53 -2.78 13.27
N HIS A 29 -6.42 -2.43 12.64
CA HIS A 29 -5.17 -2.21 13.35
C HIS A 29 -5.18 -0.87 14.07
N LYS A 30 -4.76 -0.84 15.33
CA LYS A 30 -4.63 0.41 16.11
C LYS A 30 -3.78 1.47 15.40
N ILE A 31 -2.76 1.06 14.64
CA ILE A 31 -1.90 1.96 13.86
C ILE A 31 -2.65 2.70 12.74
N ALA A 32 -3.84 2.25 12.34
CA ALA A 32 -4.68 3.02 11.41
C ALA A 32 -5.19 4.32 12.06
N GLU A 33 -5.37 4.34 13.37
CA GLU A 33 -5.81 5.52 14.13
C GLU A 33 -4.63 6.39 14.58
N THR A 34 -3.54 5.77 15.06
CA THR A 34 -2.42 6.47 15.68
C THR A 34 -1.30 6.84 14.72
N GLY A 35 -1.30 6.27 13.53
CA GLY A 35 -0.18 6.31 12.59
C GLY A 35 0.89 5.27 12.89
N CYS A 36 1.65 4.90 11.87
CA CYS A 36 2.76 3.96 11.96
C CYS A 36 4.11 4.67 11.75
N ARG A 37 5.17 4.02 12.24
CA ARG A 37 6.57 4.39 12.00
C ARG A 37 7.15 3.46 10.95
N ALA A 38 7.71 4.01 9.89
CA ALA A 38 8.30 3.24 8.79
C ALA A 38 9.83 3.40 8.77
N GLN A 39 10.52 2.36 8.32
CA GLN A 39 11.96 2.39 8.04
C GLN A 39 12.20 2.27 6.54
N ILE A 40 13.07 3.10 5.98
CA ILE A 40 13.57 2.85 4.63
C ILE A 40 14.45 1.60 4.67
N SER A 41 13.99 0.58 3.94
CA SER A 41 14.63 -0.72 3.93
C SER A 41 16.01 -0.70 3.25
N SER A 42 16.94 -1.49 3.77
CA SER A 42 18.18 -1.81 3.05
C SER A 42 17.96 -2.79 1.89
N TRP A 43 16.81 -3.48 1.85
CA TRP A 43 16.40 -4.34 0.74
C TRP A 43 15.71 -3.50 -0.32
N GLU A 44 16.18 -3.62 -1.57
CA GLU A 44 15.51 -3.02 -2.72
C GLU A 44 14.24 -3.79 -3.10
N ARG A 45 13.26 -3.10 -3.65
CA ARG A 45 12.10 -3.74 -4.28
C ARG A 45 12.55 -4.54 -5.48
N ILE A 46 11.99 -5.74 -5.67
CA ILE A 46 12.25 -6.54 -6.87
C ILE A 46 11.87 -5.75 -8.11
N SER A 47 12.78 -5.68 -9.09
CA SER A 47 12.51 -4.98 -10.33
C SER A 47 11.75 -5.88 -11.32
N ASP A 48 11.02 -5.27 -12.24
CA ASP A 48 10.29 -5.95 -13.32
C ASP A 48 11.21 -6.79 -14.23
N ARG A 49 12.52 -6.52 -14.23
CA ARG A 49 13.54 -7.33 -14.92
C ARG A 49 13.92 -8.63 -14.19
N VAL A 50 13.52 -8.79 -12.95
CA VAL A 50 13.79 -9.97 -12.10
C VAL A 50 12.53 -10.80 -11.92
N MET A 51 11.45 -10.17 -11.54
CA MET A 51 10.12 -10.77 -11.35
C MET A 51 9.06 -9.75 -11.72
N PRO A 52 7.93 -10.15 -12.34
CA PRO A 52 6.88 -9.21 -12.74
C PRO A 52 6.23 -8.60 -11.50
N GLY A 53 6.63 -7.37 -11.13
CA GLY A 53 6.14 -6.66 -9.94
C GLY A 53 4.62 -6.42 -9.96
N ARG A 54 4.04 -6.26 -11.16
CA ARG A 54 2.60 -6.09 -11.37
C ARG A 54 1.77 -7.35 -11.16
N ALA A 55 2.40 -8.54 -11.23
CA ALA A 55 1.73 -9.78 -10.87
C ALA A 55 1.69 -9.93 -9.35
N LYS A 56 0.48 -10.11 -8.80
CA LYS A 56 0.28 -10.37 -7.35
C LYS A 56 0.66 -11.82 -7.02
N ALA A 57 1.92 -12.19 -7.29
CA ALA A 57 2.45 -13.52 -7.06
C ALA A 57 3.01 -13.66 -5.64
N VAL A 58 2.73 -14.80 -4.98
CA VAL A 58 3.19 -15.08 -3.60
C VAL A 58 4.72 -15.02 -3.50
N GLY A 59 5.45 -15.44 -4.53
CA GLY A 59 6.91 -15.39 -4.58
C GLY A 59 7.48 -13.98 -4.43
N ASN A 60 6.79 -12.96 -4.95
CA ASN A 60 7.23 -11.56 -4.87
C ASN A 60 7.24 -11.04 -3.42
N TYR A 61 6.35 -11.58 -2.57
CA TYR A 61 6.25 -11.18 -1.15
C TYR A 61 7.42 -11.67 -0.29
N ASN A 62 8.25 -12.62 -0.77
CA ASN A 62 9.44 -13.03 -0.04
C ASN A 62 10.44 -11.88 0.11
N ASN A 63 10.64 -11.07 -0.92
CA ASN A 63 11.46 -9.86 -0.86
C ASN A 63 10.89 -8.86 0.17
N SER A 64 9.62 -8.52 0.04
CA SER A 64 8.95 -7.56 0.92
C SER A 64 8.91 -8.04 2.38
N ARG A 65 8.79 -9.36 2.60
CA ARG A 65 8.83 -9.95 3.93
C ARG A 65 10.16 -9.72 4.63
N LEU A 66 11.28 -9.81 3.91
CA LEU A 66 12.61 -9.52 4.49
C LEU A 66 12.69 -8.08 4.99
N ALA A 67 12.23 -7.12 4.17
CA ALA A 67 12.17 -5.71 4.56
C ALA A 67 11.29 -5.49 5.80
N GLY A 68 10.09 -6.08 5.82
CA GLY A 68 9.17 -5.95 6.96
C GLY A 68 9.69 -6.59 8.25
N ILE A 69 10.43 -7.71 8.16
CA ILE A 69 11.05 -8.34 9.33
C ILE A 69 12.16 -7.45 9.88
N GLN A 70 13.04 -6.94 9.01
CA GLN A 70 14.12 -6.04 9.40
C GLN A 70 13.56 -4.82 10.13
N ALA A 71 12.58 -4.13 9.55
CA ALA A 71 11.98 -2.96 10.18
C ALA A 71 11.45 -3.25 11.60
N LYS A 72 10.82 -4.41 11.79
CA LYS A 72 10.34 -4.81 13.13
C LYS A 72 11.47 -5.08 14.12
N VAL A 73 12.56 -5.71 13.69
CA VAL A 73 13.75 -5.93 14.52
C VAL A 73 14.36 -4.60 14.94
N ASP A 74 14.35 -3.61 14.05
CA ASP A 74 14.89 -2.27 14.28
C ASP A 74 13.90 -1.34 15.03
N GLY A 75 12.72 -1.85 15.43
CA GLY A 75 11.75 -1.14 16.27
C GLY A 75 10.77 -0.25 15.51
N TYR A 76 10.60 -0.49 14.21
CA TYR A 76 9.58 0.15 13.37
C TYR A 76 8.38 -0.76 13.12
N ASP A 77 7.25 -0.17 12.75
CA ASP A 77 6.04 -0.93 12.46
C ASP A 77 6.09 -1.61 11.09
N THR A 78 6.76 -0.99 10.12
CA THR A 78 6.87 -1.48 8.75
C THR A 78 8.08 -0.88 8.02
N ALA A 79 8.27 -1.30 6.76
CA ALA A 79 9.30 -0.78 5.88
C ALA A 79 8.72 0.06 4.74
N LEU A 80 9.56 0.88 4.14
CA LEU A 80 9.37 1.53 2.85
C LEU A 80 10.53 1.12 1.94
N LEU A 81 10.24 0.49 0.80
CA LEU A 81 11.25 0.00 -0.12
C LEU A 81 11.56 1.04 -1.20
N LEU A 82 12.81 1.09 -1.59
CA LEU A 82 13.27 1.81 -2.77
C LEU A 82 13.38 0.83 -3.95
N ASN A 83 13.15 1.34 -5.16
CA ASN A 83 13.47 0.60 -6.36
C ASN A 83 14.98 0.67 -6.67
N ARG A 84 15.41 -0.01 -7.71
CA ARG A 84 16.82 -0.06 -8.14
C ARG A 84 17.42 1.32 -8.49
N ALA A 85 16.59 2.29 -8.88
CA ALA A 85 17.04 3.66 -9.15
C ALA A 85 17.13 4.53 -7.89
N GLY A 86 16.87 3.95 -6.71
CA GLY A 86 16.85 4.67 -5.42
C GLY A 86 15.62 5.54 -5.20
N LYS A 87 14.57 5.34 -6.01
CA LYS A 87 13.28 6.05 -5.87
C LYS A 87 12.35 5.26 -4.96
N ILE A 88 11.45 5.95 -4.30
CA ILE A 88 10.42 5.31 -3.47
C ILE A 88 9.56 4.39 -4.33
N ALA A 89 9.43 3.14 -3.91
CA ALA A 89 8.54 2.17 -4.53
C ALA A 89 7.25 2.03 -3.71
N GLU A 90 7.24 1.11 -2.76
CA GLU A 90 6.05 0.78 -1.96
C GLU A 90 6.45 0.18 -0.60
N GLY A 91 5.48 -0.01 0.29
CA GLY A 91 5.67 -0.83 1.50
C GLY A 91 5.65 -2.33 1.19
N PRO A 92 5.89 -3.21 2.19
CA PRO A 92 5.95 -4.67 1.99
C PRO A 92 4.69 -5.30 1.38
N SER A 93 3.52 -4.72 1.62
CA SER A 93 2.23 -5.21 1.10
C SER A 93 1.21 -4.10 0.88
N MET A 94 1.67 -2.87 0.71
CA MET A 94 0.84 -1.68 0.57
C MET A 94 1.54 -0.62 -0.27
N CYS A 95 0.76 0.18 -1.00
CA CYS A 95 1.25 1.32 -1.76
C CYS A 95 1.52 2.51 -0.83
N PHE A 96 2.42 3.37 -1.23
CA PHE A 96 2.82 4.57 -0.50
C PHE A 96 2.29 5.83 -1.17
N PHE A 97 1.86 6.77 -0.34
CA PHE A 97 1.46 8.11 -0.70
C PHE A 97 2.08 9.12 0.26
N MET A 98 2.34 10.32 -0.23
CA MET A 98 2.66 11.49 0.58
C MET A 98 1.87 12.70 0.08
N VAL A 99 1.75 13.71 0.92
CA VAL A 99 1.22 15.03 0.53
C VAL A 99 2.39 16.00 0.56
N ARG A 100 2.54 16.76 -0.52
CA ARG A 100 3.55 17.81 -0.64
C ARG A 100 2.93 19.04 -1.30
N ASP A 101 3.11 20.21 -0.68
CA ASP A 101 2.50 21.47 -1.13
C ASP A 101 0.97 21.33 -1.32
N GLY A 102 0.31 20.54 -0.45
CA GLY A 102 -1.11 20.23 -0.51
C GLY A 102 -1.52 19.23 -1.61
N VAL A 103 -0.59 18.71 -2.40
CA VAL A 103 -0.83 17.79 -3.51
C VAL A 103 -0.50 16.35 -3.08
N PRO A 104 -1.45 15.39 -3.18
CA PRO A 104 -1.14 13.97 -3.00
C PRO A 104 -0.21 13.46 -4.11
N VAL A 105 0.83 12.77 -3.71
CA VAL A 105 1.82 12.18 -4.61
C VAL A 105 1.98 10.70 -4.31
N THR A 106 2.05 9.87 -5.34
CA THR A 106 2.33 8.43 -5.20
C THR A 106 3.31 7.95 -6.27
N SER A 107 3.99 6.86 -5.98
CA SER A 107 4.93 6.27 -6.92
C SER A 107 4.25 5.88 -8.23
N SER A 108 4.88 6.20 -9.34
CA SER A 108 4.44 5.79 -10.68
C SER A 108 4.35 4.27 -10.77
N ILE A 109 3.43 3.76 -11.59
CA ILE A 109 3.29 2.31 -11.84
C ILE A 109 4.55 1.68 -12.46
N THR A 110 5.49 2.47 -12.95
CA THR A 110 6.78 2.02 -13.47
C THR A 110 7.88 1.97 -12.40
N SER A 111 7.57 2.29 -11.14
CA SER A 111 8.51 2.28 -10.01
C SER A 111 8.60 0.91 -9.31
N ASP A 112 8.42 -0.18 -10.04
CA ASP A 112 8.46 -1.57 -9.54
C ASP A 112 7.38 -1.89 -8.49
N ILE A 113 6.27 -1.17 -8.49
CA ILE A 113 5.15 -1.37 -7.56
C ILE A 113 4.10 -2.36 -8.08
N LEU A 114 3.27 -2.89 -7.18
CA LEU A 114 2.02 -3.55 -7.53
C LEU A 114 0.94 -2.49 -7.84
N GLU A 115 0.29 -2.61 -9.00
CA GLU A 115 -0.88 -1.80 -9.33
C GLU A 115 -2.07 -2.23 -8.45
N SER A 116 -2.24 -1.60 -7.33
CA SER A 116 -3.20 -1.99 -6.30
C SER A 116 -4.61 -1.44 -6.60
N ILE A 117 -5.65 -2.27 -6.47
CA ILE A 117 -7.05 -1.83 -6.51
C ILE A 117 -7.30 -0.77 -5.42
N THR A 118 -6.76 -0.97 -4.21
CA THR A 118 -6.90 0.02 -3.12
C THR A 118 -6.21 1.34 -3.48
N ARG A 119 -5.08 1.30 -4.19
CA ARG A 119 -4.42 2.52 -4.68
C ARG A 119 -5.32 3.30 -5.65
N ASP A 120 -5.92 2.62 -6.61
CA ASP A 120 -6.86 3.21 -7.57
C ASP A 120 -8.10 3.79 -6.86
N THR A 121 -8.65 3.06 -5.90
CA THR A 121 -9.73 3.54 -5.03
C THR A 121 -9.33 4.83 -4.31
N VAL A 122 -8.14 4.89 -3.72
CA VAL A 122 -7.63 6.05 -2.99
C VAL A 122 -7.46 7.25 -3.92
N ILE A 123 -6.88 7.09 -5.10
CA ILE A 123 -6.74 8.15 -6.10
C ILE A 123 -8.11 8.70 -6.49
N THR A 124 -9.08 7.82 -6.72
CA THR A 124 -10.46 8.19 -7.03
C THR A 124 -11.10 8.98 -5.89
N LEU A 125 -10.94 8.55 -4.64
CA LEU A 125 -11.51 9.25 -3.48
C LEU A 125 -10.84 10.61 -3.23
N LEU A 126 -9.53 10.72 -3.40
CA LEU A 126 -8.83 12.00 -3.29
C LEU A 126 -9.38 13.01 -4.29
N ARG A 127 -9.58 12.61 -5.54
CA ARG A 127 -10.16 13.48 -6.57
C ARG A 127 -11.63 13.79 -6.31
N ASP A 128 -12.48 12.78 -6.17
CA ASP A 128 -13.92 12.93 -6.19
C ASP A 128 -14.50 13.46 -4.87
N GLU A 129 -13.89 13.09 -3.73
CA GLU A 129 -14.40 13.42 -2.40
C GLU A 129 -13.64 14.59 -1.74
N LEU A 130 -12.35 14.71 -2.03
CA LEU A 130 -11.51 15.72 -1.42
C LEU A 130 -11.19 16.87 -2.38
N GLY A 131 -11.41 16.70 -3.70
CA GLY A 131 -11.08 17.69 -4.74
C GLY A 131 -9.57 17.81 -4.97
N LEU A 132 -8.81 16.74 -4.70
CA LEU A 132 -7.36 16.72 -4.78
C LEU A 132 -6.91 15.77 -5.91
N GLU A 133 -6.31 16.32 -6.96
CA GLU A 133 -5.67 15.51 -8.01
C GLU A 133 -4.38 14.91 -7.48
N THR A 134 -4.14 13.63 -7.79
CA THR A 134 -2.94 12.91 -7.37
C THR A 134 -1.89 12.92 -8.45
N GLU A 135 -0.65 13.28 -8.11
CA GLU A 135 0.49 13.12 -8.99
C GLU A 135 1.06 11.70 -8.89
N GLU A 136 1.11 11.00 -10.03
CA GLU A 136 1.76 9.71 -10.16
C GLU A 136 3.14 9.91 -10.80
N ARG A 137 4.19 9.90 -9.98
CA ARG A 137 5.56 10.18 -10.45
C ARG A 137 6.61 9.43 -9.64
N GLU A 138 7.86 9.51 -10.07
CA GLU A 138 8.99 9.12 -9.23
C GLU A 138 9.11 10.05 -8.02
N ILE A 139 9.47 9.48 -6.89
CA ILE A 139 9.66 10.19 -5.62
C ILE A 139 11.09 9.94 -5.14
N ASP A 140 11.83 11.03 -4.93
CA ASP A 140 13.14 10.95 -4.33
C ASP A 140 13.06 10.67 -2.83
N ARG A 141 14.01 9.88 -2.31
CA ARG A 141 14.09 9.61 -0.87
C ARG A 141 14.11 10.89 -0.04
N SER A 142 14.81 11.91 -0.49
CA SER A 142 14.92 13.18 0.24
C SER A 142 13.63 13.99 0.27
N GLU A 143 12.68 13.74 -0.64
CA GLU A 143 11.38 14.41 -0.62
C GLU A 143 10.54 14.05 0.60
N LEU A 144 10.78 12.88 1.20
CA LEU A 144 10.07 12.46 2.39
C LEU A 144 10.21 13.45 3.55
N PHE A 145 11.35 14.14 3.64
CA PHE A 145 11.57 15.18 4.68
C PHE A 145 10.80 16.48 4.43
N MET A 146 10.19 16.62 3.26
CA MET A 146 9.35 17.78 2.89
C MET A 146 7.86 17.40 2.83
N ALA A 147 7.52 16.15 3.13
CA ALA A 147 6.14 15.70 3.14
C ALA A 147 5.38 16.29 4.34
N GLU A 148 4.19 16.81 4.06
CA GLU A 148 3.26 17.35 5.07
C GLU A 148 2.49 16.22 5.76
N GLU A 149 2.09 15.21 4.97
CA GLU A 149 1.42 14.00 5.41
C GLU A 149 1.97 12.82 4.61
N ALA A 150 1.89 11.61 5.17
CA ALA A 150 2.15 10.39 4.42
C ALA A 150 1.25 9.26 4.91
N PHE A 151 1.00 8.28 4.04
CA PHE A 151 0.21 7.10 4.38
C PHE A 151 0.50 5.92 3.47
N PHE A 152 0.18 4.76 3.98
CA PHE A 152 0.09 3.53 3.19
C PHE A 152 -1.36 3.19 2.88
N CYS A 153 -1.59 2.50 1.75
CA CYS A 153 -2.90 1.93 1.47
C CYS A 153 -2.80 0.50 0.93
N GLY A 154 -3.79 -0.32 1.26
CA GLY A 154 -3.90 -1.71 0.82
C GLY A 154 -5.02 -2.43 1.55
N THR A 155 -5.51 -3.55 1.03
CA THR A 155 -6.67 -4.28 1.60
C THR A 155 -6.50 -4.56 3.10
N GLY A 156 -5.33 -5.01 3.52
CA GLY A 156 -5.09 -5.35 4.92
C GLY A 156 -4.56 -4.19 5.78
N TRP A 157 -4.20 -3.09 5.16
CA TRP A 157 -3.70 -1.88 5.82
C TRP A 157 -4.70 -0.72 5.72
N GLU A 158 -5.79 -0.90 4.97
CA GLU A 158 -6.78 0.15 4.73
C GLU A 158 -6.11 1.44 4.23
N VAL A 159 -6.33 2.57 4.90
CA VAL A 159 -5.55 3.80 4.77
C VAL A 159 -4.84 4.02 6.11
N THR A 160 -3.56 3.71 6.18
CA THR A 160 -2.78 3.79 7.42
C THR A 160 -1.80 4.96 7.37
N PRO A 161 -1.94 5.97 8.24
CA PRO A 161 -1.03 7.11 8.27
C PRO A 161 0.40 6.69 8.59
N VAL A 162 1.38 7.40 8.02
CA VAL A 162 2.81 7.30 8.37
C VAL A 162 3.20 8.60 9.05
N ILE A 163 3.60 8.52 10.31
CA ILE A 163 3.93 9.69 11.13
C ILE A 163 5.42 9.91 11.32
N ASP A 164 6.22 8.89 10.99
CA ASP A 164 7.68 8.91 11.15
C ASP A 164 8.32 7.99 10.11
N ILE A 165 9.39 8.45 9.50
CA ILE A 165 10.25 7.63 8.63
C ILE A 165 11.71 7.79 9.08
N ASP A 166 12.37 6.68 9.39
CA ASP A 166 13.76 6.62 9.87
C ASP A 166 14.04 7.50 11.11
N GLY A 167 13.04 7.70 11.98
CA GLY A 167 13.16 8.56 13.16
C GLY A 167 12.95 10.05 12.88
N ALA A 168 12.64 10.41 11.64
CA ALA A 168 12.26 11.77 11.28
C ALA A 168 10.72 11.88 11.20
N PRO A 169 10.09 12.84 11.88
CA PRO A 169 8.66 13.01 11.81
C PRO A 169 8.23 13.46 10.41
N ILE A 170 7.09 12.96 9.94
CA ILE A 170 6.40 13.48 8.76
C ILE A 170 5.49 14.63 9.23
N GLY A 171 5.61 15.79 8.59
CA GLY A 171 4.89 16.99 9.03
C GLY A 171 5.18 17.32 10.49
N ASN A 172 4.16 17.31 11.33
CA ASN A 172 4.28 17.52 12.78
C ASN A 172 4.38 16.21 13.60
N GLY A 173 4.48 15.06 12.93
CA GLY A 173 4.51 13.74 13.58
C GLY A 173 3.14 13.22 14.03
N GLU A 174 2.06 13.81 13.51
CA GLU A 174 0.67 13.42 13.79
C GLU A 174 -0.07 13.07 12.51
N VAL A 175 -1.21 12.43 12.64
CA VAL A 175 -2.09 12.13 11.49
C VAL A 175 -2.68 13.42 10.95
N GLY A 176 -2.38 13.71 9.70
CA GLY A 176 -2.79 14.95 9.05
C GLY A 176 -4.26 14.99 8.61
N PRO A 177 -4.78 16.18 8.29
CA PRO A 177 -6.19 16.38 7.98
C PRO A 177 -6.63 15.74 6.65
N ILE A 178 -5.77 15.67 5.65
CA ILE A 178 -6.10 15.03 4.36
C ILE A 178 -6.26 13.52 4.58
N VAL A 179 -5.32 12.89 5.29
CA VAL A 179 -5.38 11.46 5.59
C VAL A 179 -6.61 11.12 6.43
N LYS A 180 -6.96 11.93 7.44
CA LYS A 180 -8.18 11.71 8.25
C LYS A 180 -9.46 11.76 7.41
N ARG A 181 -9.57 12.74 6.52
CA ARG A 181 -10.74 12.86 5.61
C ARG A 181 -10.80 11.68 4.64
N LEU A 182 -9.67 11.27 4.10
CA LEU A 182 -9.57 10.12 3.20
C LEU A 182 -9.95 8.82 3.92
N GLN A 183 -9.46 8.61 5.15
CA GLN A 183 -9.84 7.45 5.97
C GLN A 183 -11.35 7.37 6.17
N GLN A 184 -12.00 8.49 6.52
CA GLN A 184 -13.44 8.53 6.72
C GLN A 184 -14.17 8.19 5.41
N ALA A 185 -13.80 8.82 4.29
CA ALA A 185 -14.40 8.55 3.00
C ALA A 185 -14.24 7.08 2.55
N TYR A 186 -13.07 6.49 2.81
CA TYR A 186 -12.80 5.08 2.52
C TYR A 186 -13.66 4.15 3.39
N LEU A 187 -13.67 4.37 4.70
CA LEU A 187 -14.42 3.53 5.66
C LEU A 187 -15.93 3.60 5.42
N ASP A 188 -16.49 4.78 5.16
CA ASP A 188 -17.92 4.95 4.88
C ASP A 188 -18.39 4.08 3.71
N ILE A 189 -17.54 3.90 2.70
CA ILE A 189 -17.85 3.05 1.55
C ILE A 189 -17.68 1.58 1.90
N VAL A 190 -16.50 1.17 2.38
CA VAL A 190 -16.20 -0.27 2.56
C VAL A 190 -17.01 -0.92 3.67
N THR A 191 -17.58 -0.13 4.58
CA THR A 191 -18.50 -0.61 5.63
C THR A 191 -19.97 -0.52 5.24
N GLY A 192 -20.28 0.05 4.07
CA GLY A 192 -21.66 0.28 3.65
C GLY A 192 -22.39 1.39 4.45
N ALA A 193 -21.66 2.24 5.18
CA ALA A 193 -22.23 3.38 5.91
C ALA A 193 -22.73 4.48 4.95
N ARG A 194 -22.24 4.46 3.71
CA ARG A 194 -22.66 5.32 2.62
C ARG A 194 -23.01 4.48 1.38
N GLU A 195 -23.98 4.95 0.59
CA GLU A 195 -24.35 4.31 -0.68
C GLU A 195 -23.13 4.21 -1.62
N ASP A 196 -22.96 3.04 -2.19
CA ASP A 196 -21.92 2.76 -3.17
C ASP A 196 -22.35 3.17 -4.58
N ALA A 197 -22.26 4.47 -4.88
CA ALA A 197 -22.59 5.01 -6.20
C ALA A 197 -21.63 4.53 -7.32
N ARG A 198 -20.53 3.87 -6.97
CA ARG A 198 -19.50 3.40 -7.92
C ARG A 198 -19.61 1.91 -8.24
N GLY A 199 -20.44 1.16 -7.51
CA GLY A 199 -20.58 -0.29 -7.68
C GLY A 199 -19.35 -1.09 -7.25
N TRP A 200 -18.63 -0.63 -6.24
CA TRP A 200 -17.44 -1.32 -5.70
C TRP A 200 -17.79 -2.43 -4.73
N LEU A 201 -18.96 -2.36 -4.12
CA LEU A 201 -19.44 -3.37 -3.17
C LEU A 201 -20.25 -4.44 -3.90
N THR A 202 -20.04 -5.67 -3.48
CA THR A 202 -20.88 -6.81 -3.87
C THR A 202 -21.50 -7.39 -2.62
N GLU A 203 -22.83 -7.41 -2.54
CA GLU A 203 -23.54 -8.03 -1.45
C GLU A 203 -23.33 -9.54 -1.48
N VAL A 204 -23.01 -10.12 -0.33
CA VAL A 204 -22.84 -11.56 -0.16
C VAL A 204 -23.93 -12.06 0.78
N GLU A 205 -24.83 -12.88 0.25
CA GLU A 205 -25.81 -13.60 1.06
C GLU A 205 -25.08 -14.72 1.84
N ILE A 206 -25.25 -14.76 3.16
CA ILE A 206 -24.63 -15.73 4.08
C ILE A 206 -25.72 -16.70 4.59
#